data_b608e8dce4e3952a72b7585fc4482ef8
#
_entry.id   b608e8dce4e3952a72b7585fc4482ef8
#
_cell.length_a   1.000
_cell.length_b   1.000
_cell.length_c   1.000
_cell.angle_alpha   90.00
_cell.angle_beta   90.00
_cell.angle_gamma   90.00
#
_symmetry.space_group_name_H-M   'P 1'
#
loop_
_entity.id
_entity.type
_entity.pdbx_description
1 polymer ?
#
loop_
_entity_poly.entity_id
_entity_poly.type
_entity_poly.pdbx_seq_one_letter_code
_entity_poly.pdbx_strand_id
1 'polypeptide(L)'
;MKKIKFYCVTNKLINFIKFEEYNLAWVGKNNSPTGYIRCDYNDNIFYKEKNYSELTFHYWYWKNLLSLEKDDQWIGFCQKRRYWIKNNTKDSINKENINKYLLTNLSDEQNKFDSLICDSIKISGAKNIKLLKRGWRNILKEPRILFNDKYQNIKVHFDMHHGYGNLEKAIKLLDKDDRDDFYEYVKVNNYFNPHIMFISKKKIIKRWFETLFPWLERCEKEFGFKTLNGYDTTRIYAYLSERFLSYWFKKYTNYKEHPWRFLDV
;
A
#
# COMPACT_ATOMS: atom_id res chain seq x y z
N MET A 1 -1.21 -6.60 26.27
CA MET A 1 -1.59 -5.95 24.97
C MET A 1 -0.64 -4.78 24.69
N LYS A 2 -0.07 -4.69 23.48
CA LYS A 2 0.85 -3.61 23.08
C LYS A 2 0.11 -2.57 22.24
N LYS A 3 0.22 -1.30 22.63
CA LYS A 3 -0.40 -0.17 21.92
C LYS A 3 0.30 0.06 20.58
N ILE A 4 -0.48 0.31 19.53
CA ILE A 4 0.00 0.66 18.20
C ILE A 4 -0.09 2.18 18.03
N LYS A 5 0.95 2.79 17.49
CA LYS A 5 0.93 4.20 17.08
C LYS A 5 0.49 4.27 15.61
N PHE A 6 -0.74 4.65 15.37
CA PHE A 6 -1.31 4.71 14.02
C PHE A 6 -1.15 6.06 13.37
N TYR A 7 -0.93 6.02 12.05
CA TYR A 7 -0.97 7.17 11.16
C TYR A 7 -1.96 6.89 10.02
N CYS A 8 -3.00 7.72 9.92
CA CYS A 8 -3.97 7.66 8.84
C CYS A 8 -3.69 8.78 7.84
N VAL A 9 -3.21 8.42 6.67
CA VAL A 9 -2.83 9.39 5.62
C VAL A 9 -4.06 9.82 4.84
N THR A 10 -4.27 11.12 4.73
CA THR A 10 -5.47 11.69 4.10
C THR A 10 -5.22 13.02 3.41
N ASN A 11 -6.00 13.31 2.37
CA ASN A 11 -6.16 14.62 1.76
C ASN A 11 -7.61 15.13 1.84
N LYS A 12 -8.42 14.53 2.73
CA LYS A 12 -9.78 14.94 3.05
C LYS A 12 -9.96 15.00 4.56
N LEU A 13 -10.84 15.88 5.03
CA LEU A 13 -11.21 15.94 6.43
C LEU A 13 -11.85 14.62 6.87
N ILE A 14 -11.39 14.09 8.01
CA ILE A 14 -11.95 12.91 8.68
C ILE A 14 -12.40 13.36 10.07
N ASN A 15 -13.69 13.38 10.33
CA ASN A 15 -14.27 13.89 11.57
C ASN A 15 -14.90 12.80 12.45
N PHE A 16 -14.84 11.52 12.03
CA PHE A 16 -15.47 10.40 12.71
C PHE A 16 -14.45 9.47 13.41
N ILE A 17 -13.15 9.68 13.25
CA ILE A 17 -12.10 8.95 13.97
C ILE A 17 -11.58 9.81 15.12
N LYS A 18 -11.44 9.21 16.30
CA LYS A 18 -10.88 9.88 17.46
C LYS A 18 -9.36 10.05 17.31
N PHE A 19 -8.88 11.28 17.45
CA PHE A 19 -7.46 11.64 17.36
C PHE A 19 -6.56 10.96 18.40
N GLU A 20 -7.12 10.56 19.53
CA GLU A 20 -6.40 9.85 20.59
C GLU A 20 -5.87 8.48 20.16
N GLU A 21 -6.51 7.87 19.17
CA GLU A 21 -6.19 6.52 18.69
C GLU A 21 -5.42 6.53 17.38
N TYR A 22 -5.69 7.52 16.51
CA TYR A 22 -5.09 7.62 15.18
C TYR A 22 -4.57 9.04 14.91
N ASN A 23 -3.29 9.15 14.64
CA ASN A 23 -2.71 10.42 14.15
C ASN A 23 -3.13 10.62 12.70
N LEU A 24 -3.82 11.72 12.41
CA LEU A 24 -4.22 12.06 11.05
C LEU A 24 -3.10 12.83 10.36
N ALA A 25 -2.63 12.33 9.22
CA ALA A 25 -1.52 12.88 8.45
C ALA A 25 -2.02 13.49 7.13
N TRP A 26 -1.73 14.78 6.94
CA TRP A 26 -2.24 15.54 5.80
C TRP A 26 -1.27 15.53 4.62
N VAL A 27 -1.77 15.06 3.47
CA VAL A 27 -1.07 15.09 2.18
C VAL A 27 -1.80 15.94 1.12
N GLY A 28 -2.87 16.63 1.50
CA GLY A 28 -3.62 17.50 0.60
C GLY A 28 -2.87 18.80 0.29
N LYS A 29 -3.09 19.35 -0.91
CA LYS A 29 -2.52 20.64 -1.32
C LYS A 29 -3.13 21.86 -0.62
N ASN A 30 -4.37 21.70 -0.13
CA ASN A 30 -5.07 22.75 0.60
C ASN A 30 -4.52 22.87 2.02
N ASN A 31 -4.93 23.93 2.73
CA ASN A 31 -4.55 24.11 4.12
C ASN A 31 -4.91 22.87 4.95
N SER A 32 -3.96 22.43 5.76
CA SER A 32 -4.14 21.31 6.67
C SER A 32 -5.18 21.68 7.74
N PRO A 33 -6.16 20.83 8.03
CA PRO A 33 -7.03 21.03 9.19
C PRO A 33 -6.22 21.06 10.49
N THR A 34 -6.73 21.77 11.49
CA THR A 34 -6.10 21.84 12.83
C THR A 34 -5.96 20.43 13.42
N GLY A 35 -4.82 20.14 14.03
CA GLY A 35 -4.52 18.85 14.65
C GLY A 35 -3.99 17.77 13.71
N TYR A 36 -3.93 18.02 12.40
CA TYR A 36 -3.32 17.07 11.45
C TYR A 36 -1.81 17.28 11.37
N ILE A 37 -1.08 16.18 11.25
CA ILE A 37 0.37 16.20 11.03
C ILE A 37 0.62 16.57 9.57
N ARG A 38 1.43 17.61 9.35
CA ARG A 38 1.87 18.02 8.01
C ARG A 38 3.13 17.27 7.62
N CYS A 39 3.35 17.10 6.32
CA CYS A 39 4.55 16.43 5.77
C CYS A 39 5.22 17.23 4.64
N ASP A 40 5.02 18.53 4.62
CA ASP A 40 5.50 19.48 3.62
C ASP A 40 6.70 20.34 4.08
N TYR A 41 7.35 19.94 5.15
CA TYR A 41 8.52 20.62 5.71
C TYR A 41 9.65 19.61 6.00
N ASN A 42 10.86 20.10 6.26
CA ASN A 42 12.09 19.34 6.40
C ASN A 42 12.35 18.44 5.17
N ASP A 43 12.99 17.27 5.34
CA ASP A 43 13.22 16.33 4.24
C ASP A 43 11.90 15.70 3.80
N ASN A 44 11.42 16.08 2.63
CA ASN A 44 10.11 15.69 2.11
C ASN A 44 10.07 15.57 0.59
N ILE A 45 9.05 14.85 0.11
CA ILE A 45 8.69 14.74 -1.31
C ILE A 45 7.24 15.19 -1.56
N PHE A 46 6.73 16.13 -0.77
CA PHE A 46 5.33 16.55 -0.82
C PHE A 46 4.90 17.06 -2.20
N TYR A 47 5.78 17.73 -2.94
CA TYR A 47 5.54 18.18 -4.31
C TYR A 47 5.22 17.05 -5.29
N LYS A 48 5.54 15.77 -4.95
CA LYS A 48 5.24 14.57 -5.72
C LYS A 48 3.88 13.92 -5.35
N GLU A 49 3.05 14.53 -4.49
CA GLU A 49 1.81 13.91 -3.97
C GLU A 49 0.90 13.38 -5.08
N LYS A 50 0.75 14.11 -6.18
CA LYS A 50 -0.05 13.69 -7.33
C LYS A 50 0.32 12.27 -7.83
N ASN A 51 1.59 11.90 -7.74
CA ASN A 51 2.14 10.65 -8.26
C ASN A 51 2.42 9.61 -7.17
N TYR A 52 2.84 10.06 -5.99
CA TYR A 52 3.24 9.22 -4.86
C TYR A 52 2.13 9.00 -3.83
N SER A 53 1.08 9.85 -3.84
CA SER A 53 -0.06 9.73 -2.93
C SER A 53 0.36 9.66 -1.45
N GLU A 54 -0.12 8.65 -0.71
CA GLU A 54 0.22 8.41 0.69
C GLU A 54 1.72 8.18 0.97
N LEU A 55 2.47 7.78 -0.04
CA LEU A 55 3.93 7.58 0.10
C LEU A 55 4.67 8.88 0.40
N THR A 56 4.10 10.04 0.10
CA THR A 56 4.69 11.33 0.50
C THR A 56 4.79 11.47 2.01
N PHE A 57 3.76 11.03 2.74
CA PHE A 57 3.82 10.97 4.20
C PHE A 57 4.77 9.88 4.69
N HIS A 58 4.76 8.69 4.07
CA HIS A 58 5.66 7.59 4.47
C HIS A 58 7.12 8.00 4.33
N TYR A 59 7.49 8.70 3.24
CA TYR A 59 8.84 9.24 3.05
C TYR A 59 9.19 10.24 4.15
N TRP A 60 8.32 11.24 4.36
CA TRP A 60 8.53 12.26 5.37
C TRP A 60 8.65 11.65 6.78
N TYR A 61 7.80 10.69 7.11
CA TYR A 61 7.85 9.95 8.36
C TYR A 61 9.18 9.22 8.54
N TRP A 62 9.64 8.53 7.50
CA TRP A 62 10.94 7.85 7.50
C TRP A 62 12.08 8.81 7.82
N LYS A 63 12.12 9.95 7.14
CA LYS A 63 13.22 10.92 7.24
C LYS A 63 13.19 11.73 8.53
N ASN A 64 12.02 12.02 9.08
CA ASN A 64 11.88 13.01 10.16
C ASN A 64 11.41 12.42 11.49
N LEU A 65 10.65 11.34 11.51
CA LEU A 65 10.06 10.81 12.75
C LEU A 65 10.55 9.41 13.13
N LEU A 66 10.84 8.54 12.16
CA LEU A 66 11.12 7.14 12.45
C LEU A 66 12.32 6.95 13.41
N SER A 67 13.34 7.78 13.31
CA SER A 67 14.51 7.73 14.18
C SER A 67 14.17 8.00 15.65
N LEU A 68 13.16 8.82 15.89
CA LEU A 68 12.70 9.26 17.21
C LEU A 68 11.81 8.21 17.91
N GLU A 69 11.29 7.23 17.16
CA GLU A 69 10.46 6.17 17.73
C GLU A 69 11.30 5.19 18.55
N LYS A 70 10.68 4.58 19.58
CA LYS A 70 11.30 3.51 20.35
C LYS A 70 11.46 2.24 19.50
N ASP A 71 12.48 1.45 19.76
CA ASP A 71 12.79 0.26 18.93
C ASP A 71 11.71 -0.82 19.00
N ASP A 72 11.01 -0.93 20.13
CA ASP A 72 9.92 -1.87 20.36
C ASP A 72 8.54 -1.30 20.03
N GLN A 73 8.46 -0.03 19.60
CA GLN A 73 7.20 0.61 19.23
C GLN A 73 6.60 -0.03 17.99
N TRP A 74 5.34 -0.44 18.12
CA TRP A 74 4.51 -0.83 16.99
C TRP A 74 3.91 0.38 16.31
N ILE A 75 4.11 0.48 15.02
CA ILE A 75 3.69 1.59 14.18
C ILE A 75 2.81 1.03 13.06
N GLY A 76 1.64 1.62 12.87
CA GLY A 76 0.69 1.22 11.85
C GLY A 76 0.39 2.36 10.88
N PHE A 77 0.31 2.03 9.59
CA PHE A 77 -0.12 2.96 8.56
C PHE A 77 -1.46 2.50 7.98
N CYS A 78 -2.35 3.46 7.81
CA CYS A 78 -3.58 3.31 7.04
C CYS A 78 -3.83 4.59 6.24
N GLN A 79 -4.89 4.60 5.45
CA GLN A 79 -5.20 5.75 4.61
C GLN A 79 -6.69 6.05 4.66
N LYS A 80 -7.09 7.23 4.28
CA LYS A 80 -8.50 7.58 4.16
C LYS A 80 -9.27 6.48 3.44
N ARG A 81 -10.47 6.19 3.93
CA ARG A 81 -11.38 5.15 3.46
C ARG A 81 -10.98 3.71 3.83
N ARG A 82 -9.84 3.47 4.45
CA ARG A 82 -9.37 2.10 4.73
C ARG A 82 -8.76 2.07 6.12
N TYR A 83 -9.38 1.31 6.99
CA TYR A 83 -9.08 1.31 8.42
C TYR A 83 -8.88 -0.11 8.92
N TRP A 84 -7.90 -0.29 9.78
CA TRP A 84 -7.67 -1.55 10.47
C TRP A 84 -8.79 -1.81 11.48
N ILE A 85 -9.37 -3.01 11.46
CA ILE A 85 -10.40 -3.43 12.41
C ILE A 85 -9.89 -4.58 13.26
N LYS A 86 -10.39 -4.69 14.50
CA LYS A 86 -9.97 -5.71 15.48
C LYS A 86 -10.13 -7.12 14.95
N ASN A 87 -11.29 -7.43 14.39
CA ASN A 87 -11.66 -8.75 13.87
C ASN A 87 -12.62 -8.59 12.68
N ASN A 88 -12.69 -9.62 11.84
CA ASN A 88 -13.78 -9.71 10.87
C ASN A 88 -15.12 -9.79 11.61
N THR A 89 -16.07 -8.98 11.18
CA THR A 89 -17.42 -8.93 11.72
C THR A 89 -18.44 -8.90 10.60
N LYS A 90 -19.64 -9.46 10.87
CA LYS A 90 -20.82 -9.34 10.01
C LYS A 90 -21.58 -8.03 10.25
N ASP A 91 -21.23 -7.29 11.30
CA ASP A 91 -21.89 -6.03 11.63
C ASP A 91 -21.66 -5.00 10.52
N SER A 92 -22.67 -4.17 10.31
CA SER A 92 -22.54 -3.01 9.44
C SER A 92 -21.69 -1.94 10.12
N ILE A 93 -20.45 -1.76 9.62
CA ILE A 93 -19.56 -0.72 10.10
C ILE A 93 -19.80 0.55 9.28
N ASN A 94 -20.06 1.66 9.97
CA ASN A 94 -20.30 2.99 9.41
C ASN A 94 -19.52 4.07 10.19
N LYS A 95 -19.65 5.35 9.81
CA LYS A 95 -18.96 6.48 10.43
C LYS A 95 -19.28 6.67 11.92
N GLU A 96 -20.47 6.27 12.34
CA GLU A 96 -20.95 6.48 13.71
C GLU A 96 -20.38 5.44 14.67
N ASN A 97 -20.15 4.21 14.19
CA ASN A 97 -19.77 3.10 15.05
C ASN A 97 -18.32 2.59 14.83
N ILE A 98 -17.59 3.05 13.80
CA ILE A 98 -16.26 2.52 13.44
C ILE A 98 -15.29 2.53 14.63
N ASN A 99 -15.33 3.54 15.51
CA ASN A 99 -14.39 3.63 16.64
C ASN A 99 -14.48 2.42 17.59
N LYS A 100 -15.58 1.69 17.63
CA LYS A 100 -15.72 0.45 18.41
C LYS A 100 -14.91 -0.70 17.81
N TYR A 101 -14.70 -0.67 16.49
CA TYR A 101 -14.09 -1.74 15.72
C TYR A 101 -12.62 -1.47 15.34
N LEU A 102 -12.15 -0.23 15.46
CA LEU A 102 -10.76 0.11 15.13
C LEU A 102 -9.78 -0.71 15.95
N LEU A 103 -8.77 -1.25 15.27
CA LEU A 103 -7.61 -1.85 15.90
C LEU A 103 -6.76 -0.74 16.52
N THR A 104 -6.47 -0.84 17.82
CA THR A 104 -5.65 0.13 18.57
C THR A 104 -4.50 -0.54 19.30
N ASN A 105 -4.66 -1.84 19.61
CA ASN A 105 -3.69 -2.62 20.34
C ASN A 105 -3.53 -4.00 19.71
N LEU A 106 -2.34 -4.57 19.80
CA LEU A 106 -2.08 -5.95 19.44
C LEU A 106 -2.50 -6.90 20.56
N SER A 107 -3.13 -8.01 20.18
CA SER A 107 -3.27 -9.17 21.05
C SER A 107 -1.92 -9.88 21.24
N ASP A 108 -1.83 -10.75 22.25
CA ASP A 108 -0.62 -11.53 22.48
C ASP A 108 -0.33 -12.49 21.32
N GLU A 109 -1.37 -12.99 20.62
CA GLU A 109 -1.20 -13.79 19.43
C GLU A 109 -0.60 -12.96 18.27
N GLN A 110 -1.11 -11.77 18.02
CA GLN A 110 -0.60 -10.87 16.97
C GLN A 110 0.84 -10.42 17.26
N ASN A 111 1.19 -10.22 18.52
CA ASN A 111 2.54 -9.80 18.93
C ASN A 111 3.62 -10.88 18.68
N LYS A 112 3.25 -12.13 18.35
CA LYS A 112 4.18 -13.18 17.92
C LYS A 112 4.72 -12.99 16.52
N PHE A 113 4.07 -12.17 15.72
CA PHE A 113 4.48 -11.84 14.36
C PHE A 113 5.38 -10.60 14.32
N ASP A 114 6.08 -10.42 13.22
CA ASP A 114 6.91 -9.22 13.00
C ASP A 114 6.11 -8.11 12.34
N SER A 115 5.08 -8.48 11.59
CA SER A 115 4.28 -7.55 10.80
C SER A 115 2.84 -8.03 10.62
N LEU A 116 1.92 -7.07 10.53
CA LEU A 116 0.57 -7.31 10.03
C LEU A 116 0.41 -6.57 8.70
N ILE A 117 -0.14 -7.25 7.69
CA ILE A 117 -0.47 -6.69 6.38
C ILE A 117 -1.95 -6.92 6.11
N CYS A 118 -2.55 -6.17 5.18
CA CYS A 118 -3.97 -6.32 4.85
C CYS A 118 -4.31 -7.76 4.43
N ASP A 119 -5.52 -8.22 4.75
CA ASP A 119 -6.05 -9.44 4.13
C ASP A 119 -5.94 -9.35 2.61
N SER A 120 -5.51 -10.43 2.00
CA SER A 120 -5.32 -10.49 0.55
C SER A 120 -6.65 -10.44 -0.21
N ILE A 121 -6.61 -9.89 -1.40
CA ILE A 121 -7.75 -9.85 -2.33
C ILE A 121 -7.46 -10.66 -3.58
N LYS A 122 -8.49 -11.35 -4.08
CA LYS A 122 -8.44 -12.04 -5.37
C LYS A 122 -8.57 -11.01 -6.51
N ILE A 123 -7.71 -11.11 -7.51
CA ILE A 123 -7.70 -10.24 -8.69
C ILE A 123 -8.09 -10.94 -9.98
N SER A 124 -8.19 -12.26 -9.97
CA SER A 124 -8.67 -13.06 -11.10
C SER A 124 -10.19 -13.05 -11.20
N GLY A 125 -10.75 -13.54 -12.29
CA GLY A 125 -12.19 -13.57 -12.57
C GLY A 125 -12.70 -12.27 -13.22
N ALA A 126 -11.83 -11.52 -13.88
CA ALA A 126 -12.24 -10.37 -14.66
C ALA A 126 -13.12 -10.81 -15.86
N LYS A 127 -14.22 -10.07 -16.12
CA LYS A 127 -15.11 -10.34 -17.26
C LYS A 127 -14.32 -10.30 -18.59
N ASN A 128 -14.59 -11.23 -19.51
CA ASN A 128 -13.88 -11.36 -20.79
C ASN A 128 -13.86 -10.06 -21.60
N ILE A 129 -14.94 -9.30 -21.60
CA ILE A 129 -15.01 -7.98 -22.26
C ILE A 129 -13.94 -7.02 -21.71
N LYS A 130 -13.71 -7.01 -20.39
CA LYS A 130 -12.68 -6.18 -19.75
C LYS A 130 -11.29 -6.68 -20.09
N LEU A 131 -11.09 -7.98 -20.12
CA LEU A 131 -9.83 -8.61 -20.54
C LEU A 131 -9.48 -8.27 -21.98
N LEU A 132 -10.43 -8.42 -22.91
CA LEU A 132 -10.24 -8.07 -24.32
C LEU A 132 -9.95 -6.57 -24.50
N LYS A 133 -10.66 -5.70 -23.79
CA LYS A 133 -10.50 -4.23 -23.94
C LYS A 133 -9.20 -3.71 -23.36
N ARG A 134 -8.75 -4.22 -22.19
CA ARG A 134 -7.60 -3.69 -21.45
C ARG A 134 -6.39 -4.62 -21.41
N GLY A 135 -6.60 -5.92 -21.59
CA GLY A 135 -5.58 -6.97 -21.49
C GLY A 135 -5.21 -7.64 -22.82
N TRP A 136 -5.65 -7.11 -23.97
CA TRP A 136 -5.49 -7.76 -25.27
C TRP A 136 -4.03 -8.14 -25.60
N ARG A 137 -3.06 -7.31 -25.21
CA ARG A 137 -1.63 -7.61 -25.41
C ARG A 137 -1.16 -8.82 -24.61
N ASN A 138 -1.69 -8.98 -23.39
CA ASN A 138 -1.42 -10.17 -22.57
C ASN A 138 -2.11 -11.40 -23.16
N ILE A 139 -3.35 -11.27 -23.68
CA ILE A 139 -4.09 -12.37 -24.34
C ILE A 139 -3.38 -12.85 -25.59
N LEU A 140 -2.81 -11.95 -26.40
CA LEU A 140 -2.03 -12.35 -27.57
C LEU A 140 -0.79 -13.20 -27.21
N LYS A 141 -0.19 -12.96 -26.04
CA LYS A 141 0.95 -13.75 -25.56
C LYS A 141 0.52 -15.02 -24.84
N GLU A 142 -0.61 -14.98 -24.14
CA GLU A 142 -1.13 -16.08 -23.33
C GLU A 142 -2.66 -16.16 -23.45
N PRO A 143 -3.19 -16.83 -24.51
CA PRO A 143 -4.64 -16.93 -24.73
C PRO A 143 -5.42 -17.60 -23.60
N ARG A 144 -4.75 -18.45 -22.79
CA ARG A 144 -5.37 -19.16 -21.64
C ARG A 144 -5.93 -18.19 -20.59
N ILE A 145 -5.51 -16.92 -20.59
CA ILE A 145 -6.08 -15.85 -19.73
C ILE A 145 -7.60 -15.75 -19.86
N LEU A 146 -8.16 -16.01 -21.05
CA LEU A 146 -9.61 -15.96 -21.30
C LEU A 146 -10.38 -17.13 -20.68
N PHE A 147 -9.73 -18.27 -20.53
CA PHE A 147 -10.38 -19.54 -20.19
C PHE A 147 -10.04 -20.04 -18.80
N ASN A 148 -8.97 -19.52 -18.18
CA ASN A 148 -8.51 -20.00 -16.89
C ASN A 148 -7.99 -18.85 -16.00
N ASP A 149 -8.71 -18.63 -14.92
CA ASP A 149 -8.44 -17.59 -13.91
C ASP A 149 -7.01 -17.64 -13.33
N LYS A 150 -6.35 -18.81 -13.35
CA LYS A 150 -4.96 -18.95 -12.87
C LYS A 150 -3.98 -18.08 -13.65
N TYR A 151 -4.27 -17.81 -14.93
CA TYR A 151 -3.43 -16.95 -15.77
C TYR A 151 -3.74 -15.46 -15.61
N GLN A 152 -4.81 -15.10 -14.89
CA GLN A 152 -5.14 -13.72 -14.52
C GLN A 152 -4.38 -13.32 -13.25
N ASN A 153 -3.06 -13.28 -13.35
CA ASN A 153 -2.13 -13.02 -12.25
C ASN A 153 -1.91 -11.53 -11.98
N ILE A 154 -1.07 -11.21 -10.97
CA ILE A 154 -0.76 -9.83 -10.56
C ILE A 154 -0.20 -9.02 -11.73
N LYS A 155 0.68 -9.61 -12.55
CA LYS A 155 1.27 -8.95 -13.72
C LYS A 155 0.19 -8.54 -14.73
N VAL A 156 -0.67 -9.48 -15.11
CA VAL A 156 -1.78 -9.20 -16.06
C VAL A 156 -2.71 -8.13 -15.49
N HIS A 157 -3.05 -8.22 -14.22
CA HIS A 157 -3.88 -7.20 -13.56
C HIS A 157 -3.22 -5.82 -13.57
N PHE A 158 -1.92 -5.74 -13.30
CA PHE A 158 -1.19 -4.47 -13.34
C PHE A 158 -1.16 -3.88 -14.76
N ASP A 159 -0.84 -4.68 -15.76
CA ASP A 159 -0.80 -4.28 -17.16
C ASP A 159 -2.14 -3.72 -17.65
N MET A 160 -3.26 -4.32 -17.22
CA MET A 160 -4.61 -3.88 -17.58
C MET A 160 -4.99 -2.53 -16.98
N HIS A 161 -4.40 -2.15 -15.85
CA HIS A 161 -4.80 -0.96 -15.10
C HIS A 161 -3.75 0.15 -15.13
N HIS A 162 -2.45 -0.20 -15.13
CA HIS A 162 -1.37 0.77 -14.89
C HIS A 162 -0.36 0.84 -16.05
N GLY A 163 -0.72 0.28 -17.21
CA GLY A 163 0.07 0.32 -18.43
C GLY A 163 0.88 -0.95 -18.67
N TYR A 164 0.72 -1.48 -19.87
CA TYR A 164 1.34 -2.72 -20.31
C TYR A 164 2.88 -2.64 -20.24
N GLY A 165 3.48 -3.62 -19.57
CA GLY A 165 4.92 -3.76 -19.41
C GLY A 165 5.55 -2.85 -18.35
N ASN A 166 4.80 -1.92 -17.75
CA ASN A 166 5.35 -1.00 -16.75
C ASN A 166 5.83 -1.74 -15.49
N LEU A 167 5.10 -2.78 -15.04
CA LEU A 167 5.55 -3.58 -13.90
C LEU A 167 6.87 -4.30 -14.20
N GLU A 168 7.01 -4.89 -15.38
CA GLU A 168 8.25 -5.57 -15.78
C GLU A 168 9.44 -4.61 -15.87
N LYS A 169 9.22 -3.40 -16.41
CA LYS A 169 10.26 -2.37 -16.43
C LYS A 169 10.68 -1.98 -15.01
N ALA A 170 9.72 -1.77 -14.11
CA ALA A 170 10.00 -1.43 -12.73
C ALA A 170 10.75 -2.56 -12.00
N ILE A 171 10.35 -3.83 -12.21
CA ILE A 171 11.02 -5.00 -11.63
C ILE A 171 12.50 -5.07 -12.07
N LYS A 172 12.82 -4.76 -13.31
CA LYS A 172 14.21 -4.74 -13.81
C LYS A 172 15.10 -3.73 -13.07
N LEU A 173 14.50 -2.73 -12.43
CA LEU A 173 15.18 -1.70 -11.64
C LEU A 173 15.35 -2.09 -10.16
N LEU A 174 14.83 -3.24 -9.72
CA LEU A 174 15.10 -3.79 -8.39
C LEU A 174 16.53 -4.30 -8.29
N ASP A 175 17.03 -4.37 -7.07
CA ASP A 175 18.27 -5.04 -6.77
C ASP A 175 18.13 -6.55 -7.06
N LYS A 176 19.24 -7.22 -7.35
CA LYS A 176 19.26 -8.60 -7.85
C LYS A 176 18.50 -9.57 -6.93
N ASP A 177 18.64 -9.39 -5.64
CA ASP A 177 18.06 -10.28 -4.62
C ASP A 177 16.52 -10.31 -4.62
N ASP A 178 15.89 -9.26 -5.13
CA ASP A 178 14.43 -9.14 -5.19
C ASP A 178 13.87 -9.24 -6.61
N ARG A 179 14.68 -9.01 -7.62
CA ARG A 179 14.23 -8.90 -9.02
C ARG A 179 13.57 -10.17 -9.51
N ASP A 180 14.28 -11.27 -9.45
CA ASP A 180 13.84 -12.54 -10.03
C ASP A 180 12.69 -13.13 -9.20
N ASP A 181 12.80 -13.08 -7.88
CA ASP A 181 11.78 -13.57 -6.96
C ASP A 181 10.48 -12.77 -7.07
N PHE A 182 10.56 -11.45 -7.17
CA PHE A 182 9.37 -10.61 -7.35
C PHE A 182 8.75 -10.79 -8.73
N TYR A 183 9.56 -10.99 -9.76
CA TYR A 183 9.04 -11.30 -11.09
C TYR A 183 8.24 -12.61 -11.10
N GLU A 184 8.78 -13.67 -10.51
CA GLU A 184 8.05 -14.94 -10.37
C GLU A 184 6.82 -14.79 -9.47
N TYR A 185 6.93 -14.06 -8.36
CA TYR A 185 5.78 -13.78 -7.49
C TYR A 185 4.60 -13.17 -8.24
N VAL A 186 4.82 -12.15 -9.08
CA VAL A 186 3.72 -11.49 -9.82
C VAL A 186 3.18 -12.31 -10.97
N LYS A 187 3.93 -13.30 -11.48
CA LYS A 187 3.50 -14.21 -12.55
C LYS A 187 2.66 -15.38 -12.06
N VAL A 188 2.91 -15.86 -10.84
CA VAL A 188 2.22 -17.06 -10.34
C VAL A 188 1.04 -16.72 -9.43
N ASN A 189 1.02 -15.57 -8.77
CA ASN A 189 -0.01 -15.21 -7.81
C ASN A 189 -1.17 -14.45 -8.46
N ASN A 190 -2.39 -14.82 -8.09
CA ASN A 190 -3.63 -14.12 -8.43
C ASN A 190 -4.31 -13.48 -7.20
N TYR A 191 -3.57 -13.37 -6.11
CA TYR A 191 -3.92 -12.66 -4.87
C TYR A 191 -2.78 -11.74 -4.49
N PHE A 192 -3.09 -10.58 -3.92
CA PHE A 192 -2.12 -9.71 -3.26
C PHE A 192 -2.77 -8.95 -2.11
N ASN A 193 -1.96 -8.45 -1.18
CA ASN A 193 -2.41 -7.65 -0.05
C ASN A 193 -2.56 -6.20 -0.53
N PRO A 194 -3.79 -5.66 -0.58
CA PRO A 194 -4.05 -4.35 -1.19
C PRO A 194 -3.59 -3.22 -0.27
N HIS A 195 -3.43 -2.06 -0.89
CA HIS A 195 -3.08 -0.81 -0.23
C HIS A 195 -1.64 -0.80 0.31
N ILE A 196 -1.16 0.39 0.62
CA ILE A 196 0.16 0.57 1.25
C ILE A 196 -0.08 0.69 2.76
N MET A 197 -0.67 -0.36 3.32
CA MET A 197 -1.05 -0.46 4.73
C MET A 197 -0.31 -1.62 5.39
N PHE A 198 0.34 -1.34 6.50
CA PHE A 198 1.05 -2.34 7.31
C PHE A 198 1.19 -1.86 8.74
N ILE A 199 1.43 -2.80 9.65
CA ILE A 199 1.74 -2.55 11.06
C ILE A 199 3.01 -3.33 11.37
N SER A 200 4.07 -2.68 11.87
CA SER A 200 5.33 -3.34 12.18
C SER A 200 6.16 -2.54 13.19
N LYS A 201 7.30 -3.09 13.58
CA LYS A 201 8.28 -2.43 14.45
C LYS A 201 9.22 -1.53 13.65
N LYS A 202 9.78 -0.52 14.32
CA LYS A 202 10.72 0.46 13.77
C LYS A 202 11.78 -0.16 12.85
N LYS A 203 12.47 -1.23 13.31
CA LYS A 203 13.54 -1.89 12.55
C LYS A 203 13.08 -2.40 11.16
N ILE A 204 11.89 -3.00 11.10
CA ILE A 204 11.32 -3.54 9.87
C ILE A 204 10.86 -2.41 8.96
N ILE A 205 10.19 -1.40 9.52
CA ILE A 205 9.74 -0.21 8.78
C ILE A 205 10.93 0.52 8.16
N LYS A 206 12.03 0.68 8.92
CA LYS A 206 13.28 1.26 8.40
C LYS A 206 13.77 0.49 7.17
N ARG A 207 13.92 -0.83 7.31
CA ARG A 207 14.39 -1.70 6.23
C ARG A 207 13.43 -1.66 5.00
N TRP A 208 12.12 -1.64 5.24
CA TRP A 208 11.12 -1.49 4.18
C TRP A 208 11.32 -0.18 3.40
N PHE A 209 11.45 0.94 4.08
CA PHE A 209 11.63 2.24 3.43
C PHE A 209 12.99 2.37 2.74
N GLU A 210 14.04 1.81 3.31
CA GLU A 210 15.39 1.75 2.72
C GLU A 210 15.43 0.88 1.45
N THR A 211 14.53 -0.08 1.31
CA THR A 211 14.37 -0.87 0.08
C THR A 211 13.45 -0.15 -0.92
N LEU A 212 12.31 0.34 -0.45
CA LEU A 212 11.26 0.90 -1.30
C LEU A 212 11.67 2.18 -2.01
N PHE A 213 12.11 3.20 -1.25
CA PHE A 213 12.30 4.53 -1.82
C PHE A 213 13.45 4.63 -2.82
N PRO A 214 14.62 3.99 -2.63
CA PRO A 214 15.64 3.93 -3.67
C PRO A 214 15.18 3.23 -4.95
N TRP A 215 14.38 2.19 -4.84
CA TRP A 215 13.78 1.57 -6.02
C TRP A 215 12.80 2.50 -6.74
N LEU A 216 11.92 3.17 -6.00
CA LEU A 216 11.00 4.14 -6.59
C LEU A 216 11.72 5.32 -7.25
N GLU A 217 12.86 5.75 -6.70
CA GLU A 217 13.69 6.77 -7.34
C GLU A 217 14.24 6.30 -8.69
N ARG A 218 14.69 5.05 -8.79
CA ARG A 218 15.09 4.45 -10.06
C ARG A 218 13.91 4.36 -11.05
N CYS A 219 12.72 3.98 -10.56
CA CYS A 219 11.50 3.98 -11.37
C CYS A 219 11.13 5.39 -11.84
N GLU A 220 11.33 6.41 -11.02
CA GLU A 220 11.06 7.81 -11.38
C GLU A 220 12.00 8.28 -12.52
N LYS A 221 13.26 7.88 -12.50
CA LYS A 221 14.21 8.16 -13.60
C LYS A 221 13.78 7.49 -14.90
N GLU A 222 13.17 6.29 -14.84
CA GLU A 222 12.67 5.55 -16.01
C GLU A 222 11.34 6.11 -16.54
N PHE A 223 10.36 6.36 -15.67
CA PHE A 223 9.00 6.72 -16.08
C PHE A 223 8.76 8.24 -16.12
N GLY A 224 9.47 9.00 -15.28
CA GLY A 224 9.23 10.43 -15.08
C GLY A 224 7.81 10.74 -14.59
N PHE A 225 7.37 11.97 -14.80
CA PHE A 225 6.02 12.42 -14.42
C PHE A 225 5.20 12.93 -15.61
N LYS A 226 5.86 13.47 -16.64
CA LYS A 226 5.21 14.18 -17.76
C LYS A 226 4.41 13.26 -18.67
N THR A 227 4.83 12.02 -18.80
CA THR A 227 4.21 11.01 -19.68
C THR A 227 3.09 10.24 -18.99
N LEU A 228 2.91 10.42 -17.68
CA LEU A 228 1.92 9.71 -16.87
C LEU A 228 0.57 10.45 -16.92
N ASN A 229 -0.33 9.98 -17.78
CA ASN A 229 -1.64 10.58 -18.01
C ASN A 229 -2.78 9.67 -17.54
N GLY A 230 -3.81 10.28 -16.95
CA GLY A 230 -4.96 9.55 -16.39
C GLY A 230 -4.69 9.02 -14.98
N TYR A 231 -5.78 8.78 -14.23
CA TYR A 231 -5.73 8.40 -12.81
C TYR A 231 -4.88 7.15 -12.55
N ASP A 232 -5.05 6.13 -13.37
CA ASP A 232 -4.45 4.81 -13.17
C ASP A 232 -2.94 4.78 -13.46
N THR A 233 -2.42 5.68 -14.30
CA THR A 233 -1.00 5.77 -14.61
C THR A 233 -0.28 6.88 -13.85
N THR A 234 -0.97 7.99 -13.59
CA THR A 234 -0.39 9.11 -12.82
C THR A 234 0.15 8.66 -11.45
N ARG A 235 -0.50 7.70 -10.80
CA ARG A 235 -0.13 7.15 -9.50
C ARG A 235 0.70 5.86 -9.57
N ILE A 236 1.43 5.66 -10.65
CA ILE A 236 2.15 4.39 -10.89
C ILE A 236 3.08 4.03 -9.72
N TYR A 237 3.74 5.00 -9.09
CA TYR A 237 4.65 4.74 -7.96
C TYR A 237 3.93 4.17 -6.74
N ALA A 238 2.72 4.66 -6.45
CA ALA A 238 1.89 4.09 -5.39
C ALA A 238 1.45 2.66 -5.72
N TYR A 239 1.04 2.40 -6.98
CA TYR A 239 0.63 1.06 -7.39
C TYR A 239 1.78 0.05 -7.46
N LEU A 240 2.97 0.48 -7.86
CA LEU A 240 4.19 -0.34 -7.79
C LEU A 240 4.50 -0.73 -6.33
N SER A 241 4.46 0.25 -5.42
CA SER A 241 4.69 0.03 -4.00
C SER A 241 3.70 -0.95 -3.39
N GLU A 242 2.42 -0.85 -3.76
CA GLU A 242 1.37 -1.75 -3.29
C GLU A 242 1.64 -3.22 -3.69
N ARG A 243 2.10 -3.47 -4.92
CA ARG A 243 2.44 -4.82 -5.37
C ARG A 243 3.71 -5.34 -4.71
N PHE A 244 4.70 -4.48 -4.55
CA PHE A 244 5.98 -4.83 -3.93
C PHE A 244 5.84 -5.07 -2.42
N LEU A 245 4.98 -4.30 -1.71
CA LEU A 245 4.68 -4.52 -0.30
C LEU A 245 4.26 -5.94 -0.01
N SER A 246 3.30 -6.46 -0.78
CA SER A 246 2.77 -7.81 -0.63
C SER A 246 3.89 -8.88 -0.68
N TYR A 247 4.77 -8.76 -1.66
CA TYR A 247 5.93 -9.64 -1.81
C TYR A 247 6.96 -9.43 -0.69
N TRP A 248 7.37 -8.19 -0.44
CA TRP A 248 8.46 -7.87 0.46
C TRP A 248 8.19 -8.31 1.90
N PHE A 249 7.00 -8.00 2.43
CA PHE A 249 6.65 -8.44 3.78
C PHE A 249 6.56 -9.96 3.90
N LYS A 250 6.06 -10.64 2.88
CA LYS A 250 5.99 -12.12 2.85
C LYS A 250 7.37 -12.77 2.81
N LYS A 251 8.32 -12.17 2.11
CA LYS A 251 9.70 -12.68 2.00
C LYS A 251 10.52 -12.42 3.27
N TYR A 252 10.39 -11.24 3.84
CA TYR A 252 11.36 -10.73 4.82
C TYR A 252 10.87 -10.67 6.25
N THR A 253 9.61 -11.01 6.53
CA THR A 253 9.04 -10.96 7.87
C THR A 253 8.21 -12.19 8.20
N ASN A 254 8.11 -12.53 9.49
CA ASN A 254 7.06 -13.40 9.97
C ASN A 254 5.77 -12.59 10.04
N TYR A 255 4.98 -12.61 8.98
CA TYR A 255 3.79 -11.78 8.82
C TYR A 255 2.49 -12.51 9.18
N LYS A 256 1.46 -11.74 9.49
CA LYS A 256 0.06 -12.18 9.57
C LYS A 256 -0.82 -11.28 8.72
N GLU A 257 -1.73 -11.85 7.95
CA GLU A 257 -2.79 -11.08 7.29
C GLU A 257 -3.82 -10.65 8.34
N HIS A 258 -4.36 -9.43 8.20
CA HIS A 258 -5.24 -8.83 9.18
C HIS A 258 -6.37 -8.03 8.53
N PRO A 259 -7.60 -8.09 9.08
CA PRO A 259 -8.77 -7.47 8.48
C PRO A 259 -8.71 -5.95 8.50
N TRP A 260 -9.26 -5.39 7.45
CA TRP A 260 -9.46 -3.97 7.24
C TRP A 260 -10.87 -3.70 6.70
N ARG A 261 -11.34 -2.47 6.80
CA ARG A 261 -12.66 -2.08 6.31
C ARG A 261 -12.57 -0.84 5.43
N PHE A 262 -13.29 -0.89 4.31
CA PHE A 262 -13.54 0.29 3.49
C PHE A 262 -14.70 1.09 4.11
N LEU A 263 -14.49 2.41 4.25
CA LEU A 263 -15.51 3.36 4.68
C LEU A 263 -15.28 4.68 3.95
N ASP A 264 -16.24 5.11 3.16
CA ASP A 264 -16.12 6.34 2.38
C ASP A 264 -16.12 7.60 3.27
N VAL A 265 -15.37 8.67 2.87
CA VAL A 265 -15.15 9.92 3.62
C VAL A 265 -15.83 11.08 2.92
#